data_94181bf8e6b9b8e1bf829adb8dca63e1
#
_entry.id   94181bf8e6b9b8e1bf829adb8dca63e1
#
_cell.length_a   1.000
_cell.length_b   1.000
_cell.length_c   1.000
_cell.angle_alpha   90.00
_cell.angle_beta   90.00
_cell.angle_gamma   90.00
#
_symmetry.space_group_name_H-M   'P 1'
#
loop_
_entity.id
_entity.type
_entity.pdbx_description
1 polymer ?
#
loop_
_entity_poly.entity_id
_entity_poly.type
_entity_poly.pdbx_seq_one_letter_code
_entity_poly.pdbx_strand_id
1 'polypeptide(L)'
;MAITINGTGTITGISAGGLPDGVITSDDLASGAITSAGLPAGSILQVQSKSWNTHLYSTSTSYVDIESLAITPASSTNKILIVVSLAVGKLDNQGFLGRLLKDDAVFTGGVASQSAHENNVSLNIRNTIYSAHNYPIIHLDTAGGTNEITYKIQGRTSSTYAFSINRTVSNNDNVYSSPSASSITLIEVAA
;
A
#
# COMPACT_ATOMS: atom_id res chain seq x y z
N MET A 1 -36.91 -20.02 32.50
CA MET A 1 -36.96 -18.87 33.41
C MET A 1 -36.73 -17.63 32.55
N ALA A 2 -37.68 -16.69 32.52
CA ALA A 2 -37.51 -15.45 31.76
C ALA A 2 -36.73 -14.47 32.63
N ILE A 3 -35.64 -13.89 32.09
CA ILE A 3 -34.89 -12.80 32.71
C ILE A 3 -35.55 -11.52 32.23
N THR A 4 -36.16 -10.76 33.15
CA THR A 4 -36.71 -9.44 32.85
C THR A 4 -35.79 -8.41 33.50
N ILE A 5 -35.20 -7.52 32.70
CA ILE A 5 -34.33 -6.44 33.16
C ILE A 5 -35.12 -5.14 33.04
N ASN A 6 -35.50 -4.55 34.16
CA ASN A 6 -36.20 -3.28 34.19
C ASN A 6 -35.23 -2.19 34.67
N GLY A 7 -34.97 -1.18 33.84
CA GLY A 7 -34.20 0.01 34.18
C GLY A 7 -32.77 0.03 33.64
N THR A 8 -31.97 1.00 34.06
CA THR A 8 -30.60 1.28 33.61
C THR A 8 -29.54 0.32 34.20
N GLY A 9 -29.88 -0.95 34.38
CA GLY A 9 -29.03 -1.93 35.07
C GLY A 9 -27.95 -2.52 34.18
N THR A 10 -26.76 -2.71 34.74
CA THR A 10 -25.70 -3.51 34.14
C THR A 10 -26.07 -5.00 34.23
N ILE A 11 -26.03 -5.71 33.09
CA ILE A 11 -26.19 -7.17 33.11
C ILE A 11 -24.84 -7.79 33.44
N THR A 12 -24.71 -8.47 34.55
CA THR A 12 -23.53 -9.23 34.92
C THR A 12 -23.83 -10.73 34.86
N GLY A 13 -22.82 -11.54 34.49
CA GLY A 13 -22.96 -13.00 34.53
C GLY A 13 -23.43 -13.65 33.22
N ILE A 14 -23.47 -12.92 32.11
CA ILE A 14 -23.64 -13.55 30.81
C ILE A 14 -22.29 -14.17 30.43
N SER A 15 -22.23 -15.49 30.38
CA SER A 15 -21.07 -16.23 29.87
C SER A 15 -21.04 -16.23 28.35
N ALA A 16 -19.87 -16.53 27.76
CA ALA A 16 -19.76 -16.74 26.30
C ALA A 16 -20.81 -17.75 25.82
N GLY A 17 -21.59 -17.40 24.81
CA GLY A 17 -22.72 -18.21 24.32
C GLY A 17 -24.00 -18.07 25.15
N GLY A 18 -24.05 -17.19 26.15
CA GLY A 18 -25.22 -16.95 26.96
C GLY A 18 -26.38 -16.20 26.32
N LEU A 19 -26.13 -15.62 25.14
CA LEU A 19 -27.16 -15.05 24.28
C LEU A 19 -27.39 -16.00 23.05
N PRO A 20 -28.64 -16.26 22.67
CA PRO A 20 -28.93 -17.04 21.47
C PRO A 20 -28.30 -16.39 20.20
N ASP A 21 -27.99 -17.20 19.18
CA ASP A 21 -27.49 -16.70 17.90
C ASP A 21 -28.47 -15.71 17.27
N GLY A 22 -27.94 -14.61 16.73
CA GLY A 22 -28.69 -13.58 16.01
C GLY A 22 -29.51 -12.62 16.87
N VAL A 23 -29.38 -12.65 18.21
CA VAL A 23 -30.08 -11.68 19.08
C VAL A 23 -29.39 -10.32 19.18
N ILE A 24 -28.11 -10.23 18.81
CA ILE A 24 -27.39 -8.97 18.69
C ILE A 24 -27.46 -8.53 17.23
N THR A 25 -28.13 -7.44 16.97
CA THR A 25 -28.30 -6.84 15.65
C THR A 25 -27.46 -5.55 15.55
N SER A 26 -27.40 -4.94 14.37
CA SER A 26 -26.75 -3.64 14.17
C SER A 26 -27.32 -2.53 15.08
N ASP A 27 -28.59 -2.62 15.43
CA ASP A 27 -29.29 -1.63 16.26
C ASP A 27 -28.92 -1.72 17.73
N ASP A 28 -28.40 -2.89 18.16
CA ASP A 28 -27.95 -3.15 19.52
C ASP A 28 -26.50 -2.68 19.74
N LEU A 29 -25.80 -2.32 18.66
CA LEU A 29 -24.40 -1.88 18.70
C LEU A 29 -24.32 -0.36 18.47
N ALA A 30 -23.90 0.38 19.50
CA ALA A 30 -23.61 1.80 19.33
C ALA A 30 -22.50 1.99 18.27
N SER A 31 -22.53 3.12 17.54
CA SER A 31 -21.48 3.48 16.60
C SER A 31 -20.12 3.47 17.32
N GLY A 32 -19.15 2.72 16.78
CA GLY A 32 -17.84 2.54 17.39
C GLY A 32 -17.76 1.54 18.55
N ALA A 33 -18.85 0.81 18.86
CA ALA A 33 -18.84 -0.22 19.91
C ALA A 33 -17.84 -1.36 19.63
N ILE A 34 -17.61 -1.66 18.34
CA ILE A 34 -16.55 -2.59 17.94
C ILE A 34 -15.33 -1.76 17.52
N THR A 35 -14.31 -1.78 18.36
CA THR A 35 -13.03 -1.13 18.09
C THR A 35 -12.05 -2.10 17.45
N SER A 36 -10.95 -1.60 16.90
CA SER A 36 -9.87 -2.43 16.34
C SER A 36 -9.32 -3.43 17.36
N ALA A 37 -9.33 -3.10 18.66
CA ALA A 37 -8.91 -3.99 19.74
C ALA A 37 -9.87 -5.18 19.99
N GLY A 38 -11.11 -5.08 19.53
CA GLY A 38 -12.11 -6.16 19.61
C GLY A 38 -12.12 -7.09 18.39
N LEU A 39 -11.34 -6.79 17.38
CA LEU A 39 -11.26 -7.60 16.15
C LEU A 39 -10.13 -8.63 16.27
N PRO A 40 -10.33 -9.86 15.74
CA PRO A 40 -9.29 -10.88 15.77
C PRO A 40 -8.09 -10.48 14.91
N ALA A 41 -6.91 -11.04 15.22
CA ALA A 41 -5.71 -10.90 14.39
C ALA A 41 -6.00 -11.34 12.95
N GLY A 42 -5.46 -10.61 11.97
CA GLY A 42 -5.73 -10.80 10.54
C GLY A 42 -6.91 -9.99 10.02
N SER A 43 -7.67 -9.30 10.86
CA SER A 43 -8.77 -8.42 10.42
C SER A 43 -8.22 -7.20 9.68
N ILE A 44 -8.86 -6.82 8.57
CA ILE A 44 -8.56 -5.56 7.89
C ILE A 44 -9.20 -4.42 8.70
N LEU A 45 -8.38 -3.45 9.12
CA LEU A 45 -8.81 -2.33 9.94
C LEU A 45 -9.10 -1.08 9.10
N GLN A 46 -8.26 -0.81 8.12
CA GLN A 46 -8.44 0.30 7.18
C GLN A 46 -7.74 0.04 5.86
N VAL A 47 -8.21 0.72 4.84
CA VAL A 47 -7.62 0.70 3.49
C VAL A 47 -7.48 2.14 3.01
N GLN A 48 -6.26 2.52 2.62
CA GLN A 48 -5.99 3.77 1.92
C GLN A 48 -5.58 3.41 0.50
N SER A 49 -6.10 4.10 -0.51
CA SER A 49 -5.77 3.82 -1.90
C SER A 49 -5.71 5.10 -2.72
N LYS A 50 -4.73 5.16 -3.61
CA LYS A 50 -4.56 6.25 -4.57
C LYS A 50 -4.22 5.68 -5.94
N SER A 51 -4.95 6.12 -6.96
CA SER A 51 -4.64 5.88 -8.36
C SER A 51 -4.27 7.19 -9.03
N TRP A 52 -3.31 7.14 -9.96
CA TRP A 52 -2.89 8.32 -10.72
C TRP A 52 -2.51 7.95 -12.15
N ASN A 53 -2.74 8.88 -13.06
CA ASN A 53 -2.40 8.76 -14.49
C ASN A 53 -1.49 9.90 -14.96
N THR A 54 -1.00 10.74 -14.05
CA THR A 54 -0.08 11.82 -14.36
C THR A 54 1.20 11.23 -14.95
N HIS A 55 1.60 11.75 -16.10
CA HIS A 55 2.81 11.33 -16.78
C HIS A 55 4.04 11.94 -16.10
N LEU A 56 5.00 11.09 -15.74
CA LEU A 56 6.34 11.49 -15.35
C LEU A 56 7.34 10.98 -16.40
N TYR A 57 8.18 11.87 -16.91
CA TYR A 57 9.32 11.53 -17.77
C TYR A 57 10.61 11.96 -17.09
N SER A 58 11.61 11.08 -17.05
CA SER A 58 12.89 11.39 -16.41
C SER A 58 14.06 10.68 -17.09
N THR A 59 15.19 11.39 -17.19
CA THR A 59 16.51 10.87 -17.58
C THR A 59 17.48 10.86 -16.39
N SER A 60 16.96 11.13 -15.17
CA SER A 60 17.78 11.28 -13.98
C SER A 60 18.39 9.95 -13.56
N THR A 61 19.69 9.97 -13.31
CA THR A 61 20.43 8.88 -12.65
C THR A 61 20.37 8.98 -11.12
N SER A 62 19.84 10.09 -10.57
CA SER A 62 19.45 10.24 -9.17
C SER A 62 17.98 9.88 -9.01
N TYR A 63 17.60 9.38 -7.82
CA TYR A 63 16.20 9.05 -7.54
C TYR A 63 15.31 10.28 -7.58
N VAL A 64 14.19 10.17 -8.26
CA VAL A 64 13.11 11.17 -8.29
C VAL A 64 11.85 10.57 -7.68
N ASP A 65 11.08 11.41 -6.99
CA ASP A 65 9.79 11.00 -6.40
C ASP A 65 8.79 10.72 -7.53
N ILE A 66 8.08 9.60 -7.40
CA ILE A 66 7.01 9.19 -8.33
C ILE A 66 5.66 9.46 -7.68
N GLU A 67 5.42 8.87 -6.53
CA GLU A 67 4.17 9.05 -5.80
C GLU A 67 4.33 8.61 -4.33
N SER A 68 3.40 9.07 -3.48
CA SER A 68 3.35 8.68 -2.09
C SER A 68 1.92 8.54 -1.58
N LEU A 69 1.76 7.75 -0.52
CA LEU A 69 0.52 7.58 0.22
C LEU A 69 0.82 7.41 1.70
N ALA A 70 -0.01 8.03 2.54
CA ALA A 70 0.13 7.95 3.98
C ALA A 70 -0.98 7.11 4.62
N ILE A 71 -0.68 6.54 5.78
CA ILE A 71 -1.61 5.79 6.63
C ILE A 71 -1.27 6.05 8.09
N THR A 72 -2.30 6.19 8.95
CA THR A 72 -2.11 6.33 10.41
C THR A 72 -2.56 5.03 11.08
N PRO A 73 -1.63 4.18 11.55
CA PRO A 73 -1.98 2.88 12.12
C PRO A 73 -2.70 3.02 13.46
N ALA A 74 -3.64 2.10 13.73
CA ALA A 74 -4.35 2.01 15.01
C ALA A 74 -3.48 1.41 16.13
N SER A 75 -2.46 0.60 15.78
CA SER A 75 -1.52 -0.01 16.72
C SER A 75 -0.13 -0.15 16.12
N SER A 76 0.89 -0.03 16.98
CA SER A 76 2.30 -0.19 16.58
C SER A 76 2.65 -1.63 16.16
N THR A 77 1.88 -2.62 16.58
CA THR A 77 2.10 -4.04 16.25
C THR A 77 1.43 -4.45 14.95
N ASN A 78 0.45 -3.67 14.46
CA ASN A 78 -0.29 -3.98 13.25
C ASN A 78 0.62 -4.05 12.02
N LYS A 79 0.15 -4.79 11.03
CA LYS A 79 0.85 -4.94 9.76
C LYS A 79 0.25 -3.99 8.71
N ILE A 80 1.12 -3.46 7.85
CA ILE A 80 0.71 -2.67 6.69
C ILE A 80 1.08 -3.47 5.44
N LEU A 81 0.06 -3.95 4.73
CA LEU A 81 0.24 -4.54 3.41
C LEU A 81 0.29 -3.42 2.38
N ILE A 82 1.42 -3.30 1.71
CA ILE A 82 1.70 -2.31 0.67
C ILE A 82 1.54 -3.01 -0.66
N VAL A 83 0.61 -2.53 -1.49
CA VAL A 83 0.37 -3.05 -2.84
C VAL A 83 0.50 -1.90 -3.83
N VAL A 84 1.48 -1.98 -4.72
CA VAL A 84 1.69 -1.01 -5.79
C VAL A 84 1.56 -1.70 -7.13
N SER A 85 0.86 -1.07 -8.05
CA SER A 85 0.89 -1.39 -9.48
C SER A 85 1.47 -0.18 -10.21
N LEU A 86 2.73 -0.27 -10.64
CA LEU A 86 3.45 0.83 -11.25
C LEU A 86 3.58 0.60 -12.76
N ALA A 87 2.95 1.46 -13.55
CA ALA A 87 3.04 1.42 -15.01
C ALA A 87 4.30 2.16 -15.47
N VAL A 88 5.29 1.41 -15.95
CA VAL A 88 6.59 1.94 -16.38
C VAL A 88 6.80 1.73 -17.87
N GLY A 89 7.02 2.80 -18.58
CA GLY A 89 7.56 2.83 -19.94
C GLY A 89 9.06 3.10 -19.93
N LYS A 90 9.79 2.57 -20.90
CA LYS A 90 11.23 2.69 -20.93
C LYS A 90 11.77 2.84 -22.35
N LEU A 91 12.86 3.60 -22.48
CA LEU A 91 13.65 3.72 -23.68
C LEU A 91 14.86 2.78 -23.58
N ASP A 92 14.88 1.71 -24.42
CA ASP A 92 16.01 0.81 -24.58
C ASP A 92 16.31 -0.20 -23.43
N ASN A 93 17.33 -1.04 -23.62
CA ASN A 93 17.75 -2.19 -22.80
C ASN A 93 18.36 -1.85 -21.42
N GLN A 94 18.30 -0.60 -20.96
CA GLN A 94 18.89 -0.14 -19.71
C GLN A 94 17.88 -0.13 -18.56
N GLY A 95 18.29 -0.35 -17.31
CA GLY A 95 17.40 -0.59 -16.18
C GLY A 95 16.65 0.66 -15.68
N PHE A 96 15.35 0.54 -15.45
CA PHE A 96 14.64 1.35 -14.46
C PHE A 96 14.93 0.75 -13.09
N LEU A 97 15.32 1.61 -12.15
CA LEU A 97 15.60 1.23 -10.78
C LEU A 97 14.59 1.96 -9.90
N GLY A 98 13.69 1.19 -9.29
CA GLY A 98 12.69 1.70 -8.36
C GLY A 98 13.05 1.39 -6.91
N ARG A 99 12.58 2.20 -5.97
CA ARG A 99 12.64 1.93 -4.54
C ARG A 99 11.41 2.41 -3.82
N LEU A 100 11.12 1.73 -2.72
CA LEU A 100 10.09 2.12 -1.75
C LEU A 100 10.78 2.74 -0.53
N LEU A 101 10.26 3.84 -0.03
CA LEU A 101 10.68 4.47 1.21
C LEU A 101 9.55 4.41 2.22
N LYS A 102 9.90 4.35 3.50
CA LYS A 102 9.04 4.56 4.67
C LYS A 102 9.60 5.77 5.42
N ASP A 103 8.82 6.84 5.51
CA ASP A 103 9.22 8.11 6.16
C ASP A 103 10.59 8.60 5.69
N ASP A 104 10.77 8.66 4.36
CA ASP A 104 12.01 9.04 3.65
C ASP A 104 13.22 8.10 3.86
N ALA A 105 13.12 7.07 4.70
CA ALA A 105 14.13 6.03 4.81
C ALA A 105 13.88 4.90 3.79
N VAL A 106 14.96 4.35 3.21
CA VAL A 106 14.82 3.22 2.27
C VAL A 106 14.21 2.04 3.00
N PHE A 107 13.07 1.57 2.48
CA PHE A 107 12.36 0.41 3.04
C PHE A 107 13.07 -0.89 2.62
N THR A 108 13.72 -1.56 3.55
CA THR A 108 14.55 -2.73 3.24
C THR A 108 13.75 -4.03 3.13
N GLY A 109 12.48 -4.05 3.54
CA GLY A 109 11.59 -5.23 3.39
C GLY A 109 12.15 -6.55 3.94
N GLY A 110 13.12 -6.49 4.85
CA GLY A 110 13.77 -7.67 5.42
C GLY A 110 14.84 -8.32 4.51
N VAL A 111 15.13 -7.76 3.35
CA VAL A 111 16.23 -8.21 2.49
C VAL A 111 17.48 -7.38 2.80
N ALA A 112 18.56 -8.02 3.21
CA ALA A 112 19.83 -7.34 3.40
C ALA A 112 20.25 -6.65 2.09
N SER A 113 20.43 -5.33 2.12
CA SER A 113 20.89 -4.59 0.97
C SER A 113 22.31 -5.05 0.60
N GLN A 114 22.49 -5.51 -0.62
CA GLN A 114 23.84 -5.61 -1.17
C GLN A 114 24.31 -4.18 -1.46
N SER A 115 25.48 -3.83 -1.00
CA SER A 115 26.01 -2.45 -0.95
C SER A 115 26.14 -1.70 -2.28
N ALA A 116 25.82 -2.32 -3.40
CA ALA A 116 25.82 -1.71 -4.73
C ALA A 116 24.40 -1.30 -5.21
N HIS A 117 23.34 -1.77 -4.55
CA HIS A 117 21.97 -1.55 -5.01
C HIS A 117 21.05 -1.27 -3.82
N GLU A 118 20.88 0.01 -3.52
CA GLU A 118 19.88 0.50 -2.53
C GLU A 118 18.42 0.19 -2.96
N ASN A 119 18.25 -0.83 -3.78
CA ASN A 119 17.00 -1.13 -4.47
C ASN A 119 16.37 -2.35 -3.84
N ASN A 120 15.41 -2.15 -2.99
CA ASN A 120 14.55 -3.23 -2.52
C ASN A 120 13.47 -3.61 -3.55
N VAL A 121 13.36 -2.82 -4.62
CA VAL A 121 12.54 -3.12 -5.79
C VAL A 121 13.36 -2.81 -7.03
N SER A 122 14.22 -3.72 -7.41
CA SER A 122 14.98 -3.60 -8.66
C SER A 122 14.14 -4.19 -9.79
N LEU A 123 13.55 -3.33 -10.58
CA LEU A 123 12.89 -3.70 -11.82
C LEU A 123 13.87 -3.48 -12.98
N ASN A 124 14.64 -4.49 -13.30
CA ASN A 124 15.45 -4.46 -14.51
C ASN A 124 14.57 -4.83 -15.71
N ILE A 125 13.88 -3.82 -16.24
CA ILE A 125 12.95 -3.99 -17.32
C ILE A 125 13.68 -3.82 -18.64
N ARG A 126 13.68 -4.84 -19.44
CA ARG A 126 14.08 -4.76 -20.86
C ARG A 126 12.83 -4.62 -21.71
N ASN A 127 12.53 -3.41 -22.11
CA ASN A 127 11.32 -3.13 -22.89
C ASN A 127 11.63 -2.39 -24.19
N THR A 128 10.71 -2.50 -25.13
CA THR A 128 10.72 -1.68 -26.34
C THR A 128 10.18 -0.29 -26.04
N ILE A 129 10.59 0.71 -26.83
CA ILE A 129 10.19 2.11 -26.68
C ILE A 129 8.67 2.35 -26.75
N TYR A 130 7.91 1.36 -27.23
CA TYR A 130 6.47 1.46 -27.49
C TYR A 130 5.62 0.74 -26.44
N SER A 131 6.19 0.22 -25.35
CA SER A 131 5.42 -0.49 -24.36
C SER A 131 5.58 0.11 -22.95
N ALA A 132 4.48 0.18 -22.21
CA ALA A 132 4.46 0.39 -20.79
C ALA A 132 3.92 -0.88 -20.12
N HIS A 133 4.53 -1.32 -19.04
CA HIS A 133 4.14 -2.52 -18.33
C HIS A 133 3.86 -2.18 -16.87
N ASN A 134 2.86 -2.85 -16.31
CA ASN A 134 2.56 -2.74 -14.89
C ASN A 134 3.45 -3.69 -14.09
N TYR A 135 4.14 -3.13 -13.10
CA TYR A 135 5.00 -3.85 -12.19
C TYR A 135 4.39 -3.84 -10.80
N PRO A 136 4.06 -5.01 -10.25
CA PRO A 136 3.59 -5.12 -8.88
C PRO A 136 4.75 -4.99 -7.89
N ILE A 137 4.52 -4.24 -6.81
CA ILE A 137 5.35 -4.21 -5.61
C ILE A 137 4.44 -4.59 -4.46
N ILE A 138 4.73 -5.70 -3.78
CA ILE A 138 3.92 -6.19 -2.67
C ILE A 138 4.84 -6.46 -1.49
N HIS A 139 4.62 -5.74 -0.39
CA HIS A 139 5.35 -5.91 0.85
C HIS A 139 4.42 -5.87 2.05
N LEU A 140 4.80 -6.62 3.09
CA LEU A 140 4.16 -6.56 4.40
C LEU A 140 5.14 -5.94 5.39
N ASP A 141 4.79 -4.77 5.91
CA ASP A 141 5.57 -4.05 6.91
C ASP A 141 4.93 -4.17 8.31
N THR A 142 5.68 -3.84 9.34
CA THR A 142 5.16 -3.61 10.68
C THR A 142 5.03 -2.11 10.90
N ALA A 143 3.90 -1.65 11.42
CA ALA A 143 3.64 -0.23 11.66
C ALA A 143 4.76 0.41 12.49
N GLY A 144 5.11 -0.19 13.63
CA GLY A 144 6.17 0.28 14.53
C GLY A 144 5.79 1.49 15.38
N GLY A 145 4.65 2.12 15.08
CA GLY A 145 4.11 3.29 15.78
C GLY A 145 2.66 3.53 15.42
N THR A 146 2.05 4.56 16.05
CA THR A 146 0.68 5.02 15.78
C THR A 146 0.67 6.41 15.14
N ASN A 147 1.83 6.97 14.82
CA ASN A 147 1.94 8.19 14.02
C ASN A 147 1.68 7.87 12.54
N GLU A 148 1.35 8.91 11.77
CA GLU A 148 1.23 8.78 10.32
C GLU A 148 2.55 8.28 9.72
N ILE A 149 2.45 7.30 8.85
CA ILE A 149 3.55 6.70 8.08
C ILE A 149 3.33 7.02 6.61
N THR A 150 4.34 7.57 5.95
CA THR A 150 4.31 7.82 4.50
C THR A 150 5.14 6.79 3.75
N TYR A 151 4.50 6.04 2.84
CA TYR A 151 5.18 5.19 1.88
C TYR A 151 5.34 5.94 0.57
N LYS A 152 6.58 6.03 0.07
CA LYS A 152 6.93 6.78 -1.13
C LYS A 152 7.65 5.89 -2.14
N ILE A 153 7.26 6.03 -3.40
CA ILE A 153 7.89 5.33 -4.52
C ILE A 153 8.83 6.31 -5.20
N GLN A 154 10.08 5.91 -5.38
CA GLN A 154 11.07 6.64 -6.15
C GLN A 154 11.60 5.80 -7.30
N GLY A 155 12.08 6.47 -8.34
CA GLY A 155 12.70 5.82 -9.48
C GLY A 155 13.85 6.61 -10.06
N ARG A 156 14.78 5.89 -10.73
CA ARG A 156 15.87 6.46 -11.52
C ARG A 156 16.19 5.59 -12.72
N THR A 157 16.93 6.12 -13.68
CA THR A 157 17.54 5.28 -14.70
C THR A 157 18.94 4.83 -14.28
N SER A 158 19.39 3.70 -14.82
CA SER A 158 20.77 3.23 -14.60
C SER A 158 21.79 3.92 -15.50
N SER A 159 21.34 4.69 -16.50
CA SER A 159 22.17 5.40 -17.48
C SER A 159 21.46 6.64 -17.99
N THR A 160 21.94 7.24 -19.09
CA THR A 160 21.37 8.45 -19.71
C THR A 160 20.02 8.24 -20.41
N TYR A 161 19.49 7.02 -20.45
CA TYR A 161 18.21 6.72 -21.10
C TYR A 161 17.02 7.07 -20.20
N ALA A 162 15.92 7.45 -20.82
CA ALA A 162 14.73 7.87 -20.11
C ALA A 162 13.88 6.70 -19.62
N PHE A 163 13.15 6.94 -18.52
CA PHE A 163 11.97 6.19 -18.15
C PHE A 163 10.74 7.12 -18.09
N SER A 164 9.58 6.54 -18.21
CA SER A 164 8.33 7.26 -17.99
C SER A 164 7.38 6.45 -17.11
N ILE A 165 6.52 7.14 -16.37
CA ILE A 165 5.45 6.54 -15.56
C ILE A 165 4.12 6.89 -16.23
N ASN A 166 3.21 5.91 -16.27
CA ASN A 166 1.87 6.01 -16.82
C ASN A 166 1.80 6.26 -18.33
N ARG A 167 2.91 6.09 -19.05
CA ARG A 167 2.97 6.26 -20.50
C ARG A 167 4.18 5.56 -21.08
N THR A 168 4.16 5.32 -22.40
CA THR A 168 5.36 4.93 -23.13
C THR A 168 6.31 6.12 -23.28
N VAL A 169 7.59 5.87 -23.43
CA VAL A 169 8.59 6.95 -23.55
C VAL A 169 8.45 7.71 -24.86
N SER A 170 8.10 7.04 -25.95
CA SER A 170 7.95 7.68 -27.27
C SER A 170 6.82 8.70 -27.34
N ASN A 171 5.89 8.69 -26.39
CA ASN A 171 4.81 9.66 -26.21
C ASN A 171 4.11 10.13 -27.53
N ASN A 172 4.16 9.33 -28.57
CA ASN A 172 3.45 9.60 -29.81
C ASN A 172 1.99 9.17 -29.61
N ASP A 173 1.07 10.06 -29.94
CA ASP A 173 -0.37 9.79 -29.89
C ASP A 173 -0.79 8.85 -31.02
N ASN A 174 -0.41 7.59 -30.90
CA ASN A 174 -0.73 6.55 -31.87
C ASN A 174 -1.18 5.27 -31.12
N VAL A 175 -1.69 4.29 -31.85
CA VAL A 175 -2.22 3.03 -31.32
C VAL A 175 -1.23 2.20 -30.49
N TYR A 176 0.06 2.53 -30.53
CA TYR A 176 1.13 1.87 -29.78
C TYR A 176 1.53 2.60 -28.49
N SER A 177 1.01 3.81 -28.25
CA SER A 177 1.37 4.68 -27.12
C SER A 177 0.19 4.86 -26.18
N SER A 178 -0.31 3.76 -25.61
CA SER A 178 -1.45 3.80 -24.70
C SER A 178 -1.09 4.44 -23.36
N PRO A 179 -1.87 5.42 -22.87
CA PRO A 179 -1.77 5.86 -21.49
C PRO A 179 -2.17 4.74 -20.55
N SER A 180 -1.57 4.71 -19.38
CA SER A 180 -1.86 3.76 -18.32
C SER A 180 -2.00 4.49 -16.99
N ALA A 181 -2.47 3.78 -15.97
CA ALA A 181 -2.56 4.31 -14.63
C ALA A 181 -1.79 3.41 -13.66
N SER A 182 -1.20 4.04 -12.66
CA SER A 182 -0.59 3.38 -11.53
C SER A 182 -1.46 3.51 -10.30
N SER A 183 -1.26 2.64 -9.33
CA SER A 183 -1.95 2.71 -8.04
C SER A 183 -1.02 2.30 -6.90
N ILE A 184 -1.28 2.86 -5.73
CA ILE A 184 -0.74 2.41 -4.45
C ILE A 184 -1.89 2.18 -3.49
N THR A 185 -1.87 1.06 -2.78
CA THR A 185 -2.85 0.72 -1.75
C THR A 185 -2.12 0.27 -0.50
N LEU A 186 -2.54 0.81 0.64
CA LEU A 186 -2.06 0.48 1.96
C LEU A 186 -3.22 -0.14 2.74
N ILE A 187 -3.02 -1.33 3.28
CA ILE A 187 -4.03 -2.09 4.03
C ILE A 187 -3.48 -2.37 5.41
N GLU A 188 -4.13 -1.82 6.44
CA GLU A 188 -3.78 -2.15 7.82
C GLU A 188 -4.48 -3.43 8.24
N VAL A 189 -3.70 -4.35 8.80
CA VAL A 189 -4.14 -5.66 9.28
C VAL A 189 -3.82 -5.78 10.77
N ALA A 190 -4.80 -6.16 11.57
CA ALA A 190 -4.64 -6.42 13.02
C ALA A 190 -3.59 -7.52 13.25
N ALA A 191 -2.72 -7.33 14.25
CA ALA A 191 -1.67 -8.28 14.63
C ALA A 191 -2.04 -9.02 15.93
#